data_65e0be9ecd4fee350db7fdc977a5898b
#
_entry.id   65e0be9ecd4fee350db7fdc977a5898b
#
_cell.length_a   1.000
_cell.length_b   1.000
_cell.length_c   1.000
_cell.angle_alpha   90.00
_cell.angle_beta   90.00
_cell.angle_gamma   90.00
#
_symmetry.space_group_name_H-M   'P 1'
#
loop_
_entity.id
_entity.type
_entity.pdbx_description
1 polymer ?
#
loop_
_entity_poly.entity_id
_entity_poly.type
_entity_poly.pdbx_seq_one_letter_code
_entity_poly.pdbx_strand_id
1 'polypeptide(L)'
;MKILLAIIGILLLSSCSSGSDWTAFVYPDIENIPSADQAHNYTIGNYSTFEECQAAAIERIRNNYATTGRQGDYQCGYKCSRRDDFGGLLICKETRK
;
A
#
# COMPACT_ATOMS: atom_id res chain seq x y z
N MET A 1 -11.57 37.69 11.13
CA MET A 1 -10.15 37.57 10.95
C MET A 1 -9.55 36.49 11.81
N LYS A 2 -9.73 36.58 13.07
CA LYS A 2 -9.16 35.59 13.97
C LYS A 2 -9.82 34.24 13.87
N ILE A 3 -11.01 34.22 13.39
CA ILE A 3 -11.79 32.98 13.23
C ILE A 3 -11.14 32.05 12.25
N LEU A 4 -10.50 32.58 11.24
CA LEU A 4 -9.87 31.77 10.22
C LEU A 4 -8.80 30.85 10.76
N LEU A 5 -8.11 31.31 11.78
CA LEU A 5 -7.03 30.52 12.35
C LEU A 5 -7.51 29.25 13.02
N ALA A 6 -8.68 29.33 13.63
CA ALA A 6 -9.24 28.16 14.30
C ALA A 6 -9.56 27.06 13.31
N ILE A 7 -10.02 27.43 12.15
CA ILE A 7 -10.39 26.45 11.14
C ILE A 7 -9.18 25.68 10.64
N ILE A 8 -8.10 26.37 10.48
CA ILE A 8 -6.87 25.74 10.01
C ILE A 8 -6.38 24.71 11.00
N GLY A 9 -6.50 24.98 12.27
CA GLY A 9 -6.08 24.02 13.28
C GLY A 9 -6.85 22.72 13.21
N ILE A 10 -8.12 22.78 12.89
CA ILE A 10 -8.95 21.59 12.80
C ILE A 10 -8.49 20.69 11.66
N LEU A 11 -8.13 21.26 10.55
CA LEU A 11 -7.66 20.47 9.43
C LEU A 11 -6.40 19.68 9.76
N LEU A 12 -5.51 20.27 10.49
CA LEU A 12 -4.28 19.59 10.87
C LEU A 12 -4.56 18.39 11.76
N LEU A 13 -5.50 18.52 12.66
CA LEU A 13 -5.83 17.42 13.54
C LEU A 13 -6.36 16.22 12.79
N SER A 14 -7.22 16.46 11.81
CA SER A 14 -7.80 15.35 11.08
C SER A 14 -6.76 14.60 10.27
N SER A 15 -5.73 15.27 9.79
CA SER A 15 -4.71 14.59 9.00
C SER A 15 -3.81 13.71 9.86
N CYS A 16 -3.74 13.95 11.15
CA CYS A 16 -2.87 13.17 12.03
C CYS A 16 -3.53 11.93 12.60
N SER A 17 -4.83 11.76 12.38
CA SER A 17 -5.56 10.70 13.04
C SER A 17 -5.50 9.36 12.31
N SER A 18 -5.05 9.34 11.09
CA SER A 18 -5.10 8.14 10.26
C SER A 18 -3.95 7.19 10.54
N GLY A 19 -4.24 5.92 10.59
CA GLY A 19 -3.22 4.91 10.64
C GLY A 19 -2.69 4.60 9.25
N SER A 20 -1.75 3.66 9.16
CA SER A 20 -1.19 3.22 7.89
C SER A 20 -1.41 1.72 7.77
N ASP A 21 -2.66 1.30 7.81
CA ASP A 21 -3.02 -0.10 7.89
C ASP A 21 -3.03 -0.83 6.56
N TRP A 22 -2.96 -0.09 5.45
CA TRP A 22 -2.98 -0.70 4.13
C TRP A 22 -1.57 -0.76 3.56
N THR A 23 -1.16 -1.94 3.12
CA THR A 23 0.15 -2.13 2.52
C THR A 23 -0.02 -2.44 1.04
N ALA A 24 0.71 -1.72 0.20
CA ALA A 24 0.66 -1.96 -1.24
C ALA A 24 1.74 -2.94 -1.65
N PHE A 25 1.33 -3.99 -2.36
CA PHE A 25 2.23 -4.96 -2.97
C PHE A 25 2.17 -4.75 -4.47
N VAL A 26 3.32 -4.56 -5.09
CA VAL A 26 3.38 -4.42 -6.56
C VAL A 26 4.32 -5.46 -7.12
N TYR A 27 3.80 -6.24 -8.04
CA TYR A 27 4.54 -7.29 -8.72
C TYR A 27 4.82 -6.79 -10.14
N PRO A 28 6.09 -6.50 -10.46
CA PRO A 28 6.39 -5.80 -11.72
C PRO A 28 6.12 -6.62 -12.99
N ASP A 29 6.03 -7.93 -12.85
CA ASP A 29 5.82 -8.80 -14.00
C ASP A 29 4.74 -9.82 -13.67
N ILE A 30 3.58 -9.67 -14.32
CA ILE A 30 2.43 -10.54 -14.05
C ILE A 30 2.71 -12.01 -14.42
N GLU A 31 3.70 -12.25 -15.25
CA GLU A 31 4.06 -13.60 -15.62
C GLU A 31 5.04 -14.26 -14.65
N ASN A 32 5.53 -13.48 -13.69
CA ASN A 32 6.48 -13.95 -12.70
C ASN A 32 6.08 -13.47 -11.31
N ILE A 33 4.87 -13.84 -10.88
CA ILE A 33 4.39 -13.48 -9.55
C ILE A 33 5.17 -14.30 -8.52
N PRO A 34 5.75 -13.67 -7.51
CA PRO A 34 6.54 -14.41 -6.52
C PRO A 34 5.66 -15.27 -5.64
N SER A 35 6.29 -16.27 -5.02
CA SER A 35 5.58 -17.09 -4.05
C SER A 35 5.25 -16.28 -2.80
N ALA A 36 4.32 -16.77 -2.00
CA ALA A 36 3.81 -16.04 -0.85
C ALA A 36 4.91 -15.64 0.14
N ASP A 37 5.91 -16.48 0.30
CA ASP A 37 7.00 -16.20 1.24
C ASP A 37 7.91 -15.07 0.76
N GLN A 38 7.83 -14.68 -0.50
CA GLN A 38 8.61 -13.60 -1.06
C GLN A 38 7.82 -12.30 -1.19
N ALA A 39 6.52 -12.33 -0.92
CA ALA A 39 5.66 -11.17 -1.13
C ALA A 39 6.13 -9.94 -0.36
N HIS A 40 6.71 -10.13 0.82
CA HIS A 40 7.19 -9.01 1.63
C HIS A 40 8.27 -8.19 0.95
N ASN A 41 8.95 -8.73 -0.06
CA ASN A 41 9.97 -8.02 -0.81
C ASN A 41 9.37 -7.08 -1.85
N TYR A 42 8.06 -7.13 -2.04
CA TYR A 42 7.39 -6.37 -3.10
C TYR A 42 6.48 -5.29 -2.56
N THR A 43 6.62 -4.94 -1.29
CA THR A 43 5.85 -3.83 -0.71
C THR A 43 6.45 -2.51 -1.15
N ILE A 44 5.59 -1.55 -1.46
CA ILE A 44 6.06 -0.22 -1.87
C ILE A 44 5.71 0.86 -0.87
N GLY A 45 4.88 0.58 0.10
CA GLY A 45 4.55 1.55 1.13
C GLY A 45 3.30 1.18 1.89
N ASN A 46 3.01 1.97 2.92
CA ASN A 46 1.83 1.81 3.74
C ASN A 46 0.95 3.06 3.62
N TYR A 47 -0.36 2.86 3.64
CA TYR A 47 -1.31 3.93 3.36
C TYR A 47 -2.48 3.87 4.33
N SER A 48 -3.15 5.00 4.52
CA SER A 48 -4.27 5.10 5.47
C SER A 48 -5.53 4.46 4.94
N THR A 49 -5.74 4.48 3.63
CA THR A 49 -6.97 3.97 3.03
C THR A 49 -6.64 3.02 1.89
N PHE A 50 -7.63 2.19 1.56
CA PHE A 50 -7.50 1.33 0.40
C PHE A 50 -7.31 2.14 -0.89
N GLU A 51 -8.03 3.24 -1.02
CA GLU A 51 -7.94 4.07 -2.22
C GLU A 51 -6.56 4.65 -2.43
N GLU A 52 -5.92 5.07 -1.35
CA GLU A 52 -4.54 5.55 -1.44
C GLU A 52 -3.58 4.44 -1.82
N CYS A 53 -3.79 3.27 -1.25
CA CYS A 53 -2.99 2.10 -1.56
C CYS A 53 -3.12 1.73 -3.03
N GLN A 54 -4.34 1.69 -3.51
CA GLN A 54 -4.62 1.35 -4.90
C GLN A 54 -4.01 2.36 -5.86
N ALA A 55 -4.16 3.65 -5.57
CA ALA A 55 -3.61 4.70 -6.43
C ALA A 55 -2.09 4.60 -6.53
N ALA A 56 -1.42 4.37 -5.41
CA ALA A 56 0.03 4.25 -5.40
C ALA A 56 0.49 3.02 -6.18
N ALA A 57 -0.22 1.91 -6.02
CA ALA A 57 0.12 0.67 -6.72
C ALA A 57 -0.05 0.83 -8.24
N ILE A 58 -1.16 1.42 -8.65
CA ILE A 58 -1.43 1.62 -10.08
C ILE A 58 -0.38 2.53 -10.70
N GLU A 59 0.00 3.58 -10.01
CA GLU A 59 1.02 4.47 -10.53
C GLU A 59 2.35 3.76 -10.69
N ARG A 60 2.73 2.93 -9.74
CA ARG A 60 3.97 2.17 -9.83
C ARG A 60 3.93 1.20 -11.01
N ILE A 61 2.79 0.56 -11.24
CA ILE A 61 2.63 -0.34 -12.37
C ILE A 61 2.79 0.40 -13.68
N ARG A 62 2.19 1.59 -13.80
CA ARG A 62 2.32 2.40 -15.00
C ARG A 62 3.76 2.79 -15.28
N ASN A 63 4.46 3.23 -14.24
CA ASN A 63 5.85 3.64 -14.39
C ASN A 63 6.74 2.47 -14.79
N ASN A 64 6.51 1.32 -14.21
CA ASN A 64 7.27 0.14 -14.57
C ASN A 64 7.00 -0.27 -16.01
N TYR A 65 5.76 -0.21 -16.43
CA TYR A 65 5.40 -0.55 -17.81
C TYR A 65 6.08 0.38 -18.79
N ALA A 66 6.08 1.67 -18.49
CA ALA A 66 6.72 2.67 -19.36
C ALA A 66 8.22 2.42 -19.51
N THR A 67 8.83 1.87 -18.45
CA THR A 67 10.28 1.63 -18.44
C THR A 67 10.66 0.28 -19.01
N THR A 68 9.90 -0.76 -18.71
CA THR A 68 10.28 -2.14 -19.02
C THR A 68 9.42 -2.80 -20.08
N GLY A 69 8.24 -2.26 -20.37
CA GLY A 69 7.27 -2.91 -21.25
C GLY A 69 6.56 -4.08 -20.64
N ARG A 70 6.80 -4.38 -19.36
CA ARG A 70 6.19 -5.50 -18.69
C ARG A 70 4.95 -5.07 -17.94
N GLN A 71 3.88 -5.86 -18.07
CA GLN A 71 2.64 -5.60 -17.35
C GLN A 71 2.77 -6.13 -15.93
N GLY A 72 2.49 -5.28 -14.96
CA GLY A 72 2.52 -5.67 -13.56
C GLY A 72 1.15 -5.95 -12.99
N ASP A 73 1.12 -6.35 -11.74
CA ASP A 73 -0.11 -6.56 -10.99
C ASP A 73 0.10 -6.03 -9.58
N TYR A 74 -0.97 -5.88 -8.82
CA TYR A 74 -0.86 -5.36 -7.47
C TYR A 74 -1.89 -5.99 -6.56
N GLN A 75 -1.70 -5.77 -5.27
CA GLN A 75 -2.64 -6.18 -4.25
C GLN A 75 -2.49 -5.21 -3.08
N CYS A 76 -3.60 -4.88 -2.42
CA CYS A 76 -3.57 -4.07 -1.21
C CYS A 76 -3.95 -4.95 -0.04
N GLY A 77 -3.10 -5.03 0.98
CA GLY A 77 -3.35 -5.84 2.15
C GLY A 77 -3.68 -4.98 3.35
N TYR A 78 -4.66 -5.41 4.13
CA TYR A 78 -5.12 -4.69 5.31
C TYR A 78 -4.54 -5.35 6.56
N LYS A 79 -3.89 -4.55 7.39
CA LYS A 79 -3.28 -4.98 8.65
C LYS A 79 -2.41 -6.21 8.48
N CYS A 80 -1.38 -6.04 7.67
CA CYS A 80 -0.41 -7.08 7.40
C CYS A 80 0.65 -7.12 8.50
N SER A 81 1.05 -8.33 8.89
CA SER A 81 2.12 -8.50 9.86
C SER A 81 2.87 -9.79 9.56
N ARG A 82 4.13 -9.83 9.96
CA ARG A 82 4.93 -11.03 9.79
C ARG A 82 4.64 -11.99 10.94
N ARG A 83 4.52 -13.25 10.60
CA ARG A 83 4.20 -14.29 11.57
C ARG A 83 5.35 -15.28 11.66
N ASP A 84 6.00 -15.33 12.79
CA ASP A 84 7.10 -16.26 13.00
C ASP A 84 6.64 -17.71 13.00
N ASP A 85 5.42 -17.95 13.45
CA ASP A 85 4.83 -19.29 13.47
C ASP A 85 4.53 -19.81 12.05
N PHE A 86 4.63 -18.94 11.05
CA PHE A 86 4.48 -19.33 9.65
C PHE A 86 5.77 -19.05 8.86
N GLY A 87 6.93 -19.17 9.53
CA GLY A 87 8.21 -19.00 8.84
C GLY A 87 8.50 -17.58 8.40
N GLY A 88 7.94 -16.58 9.09
CA GLY A 88 8.15 -15.19 8.72
C GLY A 88 7.26 -14.71 7.60
N LEU A 89 6.24 -15.45 7.26
CA LEU A 89 5.29 -15.08 6.22
C LEU A 89 4.52 -13.84 6.60
N LEU A 90 4.31 -12.94 5.63
CA LEU A 90 3.51 -11.74 5.84
C LEU A 90 2.05 -12.09 5.63
N ILE A 91 1.25 -11.93 6.68
CA ILE A 91 -0.17 -12.29 6.67
C ILE A 91 -1.00 -11.02 6.85
N CYS A 92 -1.98 -10.83 5.99
CA CYS A 92 -2.89 -9.69 6.07
C CYS A 92 -4.28 -10.16 6.47
N LYS A 93 -5.04 -9.30 7.16
CA LYS A 93 -6.40 -9.64 7.55
C LYS A 93 -7.32 -9.75 6.35
N GLU A 94 -7.07 -8.93 5.32
CA GLU A 94 -7.79 -9.07 4.06
C GLU A 94 -6.92 -8.50 2.94
N THR A 95 -7.21 -8.87 1.71
CA THR A 95 -6.54 -8.33 0.54
C THR A 95 -7.58 -7.91 -0.47
N ARG A 96 -7.29 -6.81 -1.19
CA ARG A 96 -8.21 -6.23 -2.18
C ARG A 96 -7.44 -5.67 -3.37
N LYS A 97 -8.15 -5.56 -4.49
CA LYS A 97 -7.64 -4.93 -5.70
C LYS A 97 -8.60 -3.89 -6.21
#